data_d20d08d0a8768591f36d09fdfd06be69
#
_entry.id   d20d08d0a8768591f36d09fdfd06be69
#
_cell.length_a   1.000
_cell.length_b   1.000
_cell.length_c   1.000
_cell.angle_alpha   90.00
_cell.angle_beta   90.00
_cell.angle_gamma   90.00
#
_symmetry.space_group_name_H-M   'P 1'
#
loop_
_entity.id
_entity.type
_entity.pdbx_description
1 polymer ?
#
loop_
_entity_poly.entity_id
_entity_poly.type
_entity_poly.pdbx_seq_one_letter_code
_entity_poly.pdbx_strand_id
1 'polypeptide(L)'
;MSDLDRVLAAVDADLDASLERLFAFLRIPSISTDSAYASECRRAGQWLVDDLAGLGFTAKLNDTPGHPIVTGRSETGASRRVMFYGHYDVQPVDPLDLWQSAPFEPCIVENEEGVKRIVARGSADDKGQVMTFVEACRAFVKVTGKLPIDVTVMVEGEEESGSANIGPFIDAHKDELKADLALVCDTGMWDPQTPAIILSLRGLMHDEIVVRCADRDLHSGYYGGAAANPLHVLAKILAEVHGTDGAITIPGFYDGVIEPPDYMKASWADLDLTPENFLGPVGLAQPIGEQDRSLVEMISSRPTFEVNGMWGGYIGEGSKTVIPAIATAKISCRLVANQDPVHVRDAVRAFVRSRIPADCSVEFLGGEGSPAVAVAHDNPDLGKAAEALAAEWGRPPVTIGEGGSIPVVGAFKKALGQDTLLVGFSLDDDRIHSPNEKYDLTSFHKGIRSWVRILAALAG
;
A
#
# COMPACT_ATOMS: atom_id res chain seq x y z
N MET A 1 -30.69 -14.83 20.13
CA MET A 1 -29.43 -14.68 19.45
C MET A 1 -29.76 -14.28 18.01
N SER A 2 -29.30 -13.12 17.59
CA SER A 2 -29.50 -12.63 16.22
C SER A 2 -28.73 -13.50 15.20
N ASP A 3 -29.03 -13.35 13.91
CA ASP A 3 -28.27 -14.03 12.88
C ASP A 3 -26.77 -13.61 12.93
N LEU A 4 -26.53 -12.32 13.17
CA LEU A 4 -25.16 -11.79 13.35
C LEU A 4 -24.42 -12.51 14.51
N ASP A 5 -25.06 -12.66 15.68
CA ASP A 5 -24.44 -13.35 16.81
C ASP A 5 -24.11 -14.82 16.49
N ARG A 6 -24.99 -15.49 15.73
CA ARG A 6 -24.76 -16.89 15.32
C ARG A 6 -23.58 -17.00 14.33
N VAL A 7 -23.46 -16.04 13.40
CA VAL A 7 -22.36 -15.99 12.43
C VAL A 7 -21.04 -15.72 13.15
N LEU A 8 -21.00 -14.76 14.08
CA LEU A 8 -19.81 -14.48 14.89
C LEU A 8 -19.39 -15.69 15.74
N ALA A 9 -20.35 -16.39 16.35
CA ALA A 9 -20.05 -17.62 17.09
C ALA A 9 -19.52 -18.74 16.17
N ALA A 10 -19.96 -18.80 14.92
CA ALA A 10 -19.43 -19.75 13.95
C ALA A 10 -17.99 -19.43 13.55
N VAL A 11 -17.63 -18.15 13.43
CA VAL A 11 -16.22 -17.73 13.21
C VAL A 11 -15.33 -18.21 14.36
N ASP A 12 -15.78 -17.99 15.61
CA ASP A 12 -15.01 -18.41 16.80
C ASP A 12 -14.82 -19.93 16.84
N ALA A 13 -15.87 -20.70 16.52
CA ALA A 13 -15.82 -22.16 16.52
C ALA A 13 -14.99 -22.76 15.38
N ASP A 14 -14.82 -22.05 14.28
CA ASP A 14 -14.14 -22.52 13.07
C ASP A 14 -12.72 -22.00 12.90
N LEU A 15 -12.17 -21.29 13.88
CA LEU A 15 -10.87 -20.62 13.76
C LEU A 15 -9.74 -21.57 13.32
N ASP A 16 -9.66 -22.76 13.92
CA ASP A 16 -8.65 -23.75 13.54
C ASP A 16 -8.80 -24.18 12.08
N ALA A 17 -10.02 -24.39 11.61
CA ALA A 17 -10.28 -24.77 10.23
C ALA A 17 -9.99 -23.60 9.26
N SER A 18 -10.21 -22.35 9.68
CA SER A 18 -9.85 -21.14 8.92
C SER A 18 -8.32 -21.02 8.80
N LEU A 19 -7.58 -21.31 9.86
CA LEU A 19 -6.13 -21.34 9.84
C LEU A 19 -5.58 -22.42 8.89
N GLU A 20 -6.15 -23.62 8.89
CA GLU A 20 -5.73 -24.67 7.96
C GLU A 20 -5.92 -24.28 6.50
N ARG A 21 -7.00 -23.58 6.15
CA ARG A 21 -7.21 -23.06 4.80
C ARG A 21 -6.23 -21.95 4.46
N LEU A 22 -6.01 -20.99 5.37
CA LEU A 22 -4.98 -19.99 5.19
C LEU A 22 -3.61 -20.62 4.98
N PHE A 23 -3.23 -21.62 5.78
CA PHE A 23 -1.95 -22.31 5.66
C PHE A 23 -1.82 -23.07 4.33
N ALA A 24 -2.90 -23.67 3.84
CA ALA A 24 -2.91 -24.28 2.51
C ALA A 24 -2.64 -23.26 1.40
N PHE A 25 -3.19 -22.05 1.53
CA PHE A 25 -2.98 -20.96 0.59
C PHE A 25 -1.58 -20.36 0.68
N LEU A 26 -1.03 -20.19 1.88
CA LEU A 26 0.32 -19.67 2.12
C LEU A 26 1.42 -20.62 1.62
N ARG A 27 1.19 -21.94 1.58
CA ARG A 27 2.13 -22.91 1.02
C ARG A 27 2.34 -22.81 -0.49
N ILE A 28 1.56 -21.99 -1.17
CA ILE A 28 1.71 -21.75 -2.61
C ILE A 28 2.63 -20.56 -2.82
N PRO A 29 3.87 -20.72 -3.34
CA PRO A 29 4.84 -19.64 -3.47
C PRO A 29 4.56 -18.79 -4.72
N SER A 30 3.51 -18.00 -4.69
CA SER A 30 3.03 -17.18 -5.82
C SER A 30 3.83 -15.88 -5.97
N ILE A 31 5.15 -15.97 -6.15
CA ILE A 31 6.05 -14.83 -6.36
C ILE A 31 5.85 -14.31 -7.79
N SER A 32 5.21 -13.15 -7.93
CA SER A 32 4.86 -12.60 -9.25
C SER A 32 6.02 -11.97 -10.01
N THR A 33 7.04 -11.49 -9.29
CA THR A 33 8.21 -10.81 -9.87
C THR A 33 9.20 -11.76 -10.53
N ASP A 34 9.09 -13.08 -10.31
CA ASP A 34 9.98 -14.10 -10.87
C ASP A 34 9.21 -15.07 -11.77
N SER A 35 9.55 -15.09 -13.05
CA SER A 35 8.91 -15.94 -14.05
C SER A 35 8.98 -17.46 -13.76
N ALA A 36 9.94 -17.90 -12.92
CA ALA A 36 10.05 -19.29 -12.48
C ALA A 36 8.83 -19.71 -11.63
N TYR A 37 8.15 -18.77 -11.00
CA TYR A 37 6.95 -19.00 -10.17
C TYR A 37 5.62 -18.76 -10.91
N ALA A 38 5.62 -18.52 -12.22
CA ALA A 38 4.39 -18.24 -12.97
C ALA A 38 3.33 -19.36 -12.83
N SER A 39 3.76 -20.63 -12.78
CA SER A 39 2.86 -21.76 -12.52
C SER A 39 2.28 -21.75 -11.12
N GLU A 40 3.03 -21.26 -10.14
CA GLU A 40 2.59 -21.15 -8.75
C GLU A 40 1.60 -20.01 -8.56
N CYS A 41 1.81 -18.87 -9.23
CA CYS A 41 0.82 -17.78 -9.28
C CYS A 41 -0.51 -18.30 -9.85
N ARG A 42 -0.47 -19.03 -10.97
CA ARG A 42 -1.69 -19.65 -11.53
C ARG A 42 -2.32 -20.66 -10.56
N ARG A 43 -1.52 -21.47 -9.85
CA ARG A 43 -2.00 -22.44 -8.85
C ARG A 43 -2.68 -21.72 -7.68
N ALA A 44 -2.12 -20.60 -7.21
CA ALA A 44 -2.72 -19.80 -6.15
C ALA A 44 -4.07 -19.22 -6.57
N GLY A 45 -4.14 -18.63 -7.78
CA GLY A 45 -5.41 -18.13 -8.33
C GLY A 45 -6.45 -19.25 -8.50
N GLN A 46 -6.05 -20.43 -8.98
CA GLN A 46 -6.98 -21.56 -9.12
C GLN A 46 -7.46 -22.08 -7.75
N TRP A 47 -6.57 -22.13 -6.76
CA TRP A 47 -6.95 -22.51 -5.40
C TRP A 47 -8.05 -21.58 -4.85
N LEU A 48 -7.91 -20.28 -5.07
CA LEU A 48 -8.91 -19.30 -4.63
C LEU A 48 -10.23 -19.43 -5.40
N VAL A 49 -10.18 -19.71 -6.70
CA VAL A 49 -11.38 -20.01 -7.51
C VAL A 49 -12.13 -21.20 -6.93
N ASP A 50 -11.42 -22.30 -6.63
CA ASP A 50 -12.03 -23.52 -6.11
C ASP A 50 -12.64 -23.28 -4.71
N ASP A 51 -11.97 -22.52 -3.87
CA ASP A 51 -12.45 -22.16 -2.53
C ASP A 51 -13.71 -21.28 -2.58
N LEU A 52 -13.72 -20.24 -3.43
CA LEU A 52 -14.89 -19.38 -3.67
C LEU A 52 -16.07 -20.16 -4.26
N ALA A 53 -15.81 -21.08 -5.21
CA ALA A 53 -16.84 -21.96 -5.79
C ALA A 53 -17.47 -22.86 -4.72
N GLY A 54 -16.68 -23.35 -3.76
CA GLY A 54 -17.17 -24.09 -2.59
C GLY A 54 -18.11 -23.29 -1.69
N LEU A 55 -18.08 -21.95 -1.76
CA LEU A 55 -18.98 -21.04 -1.06
C LEU A 55 -20.21 -20.63 -1.89
N GLY A 56 -20.34 -21.16 -3.11
CA GLY A 56 -21.46 -20.85 -4.01
C GLY A 56 -21.24 -19.61 -4.89
N PHE A 57 -20.01 -19.09 -4.97
CA PHE A 57 -19.68 -18.06 -5.96
C PHE A 57 -19.57 -18.67 -7.35
N THR A 58 -20.04 -17.94 -8.36
CA THR A 58 -19.64 -18.19 -9.75
C THR A 58 -18.25 -17.59 -9.93
N ALA A 59 -17.23 -18.43 -9.71
CA ALA A 59 -15.84 -18.00 -9.71
C ALA A 59 -15.10 -18.48 -10.98
N LYS A 60 -14.13 -17.69 -11.46
CA LYS A 60 -13.30 -18.02 -12.61
C LYS A 60 -11.91 -17.40 -12.49
N LEU A 61 -10.94 -18.07 -13.14
CA LEU A 61 -9.59 -17.58 -13.35
C LEU A 61 -9.53 -16.92 -14.75
N ASN A 62 -9.28 -15.64 -14.82
CA ASN A 62 -9.22 -14.89 -16.07
C ASN A 62 -7.75 -14.70 -16.47
N ASP A 63 -7.40 -15.17 -17.67
CA ASP A 63 -6.05 -15.00 -18.20
C ASP A 63 -5.79 -13.53 -18.55
N THR A 64 -4.57 -13.07 -18.26
CA THR A 64 -4.02 -11.78 -18.67
C THR A 64 -2.70 -12.03 -19.43
N PRO A 65 -2.11 -11.00 -20.06
CA PRO A 65 -0.74 -11.12 -20.59
C PRO A 65 0.32 -11.47 -19.54
N GLY A 66 0.05 -11.17 -18.27
CA GLY A 66 0.88 -11.52 -17.12
C GLY A 66 0.26 -12.62 -16.26
N HIS A 67 0.10 -12.38 -14.96
CA HIS A 67 -0.54 -13.33 -14.05
C HIS A 67 -2.07 -13.19 -14.08
N PRO A 68 -2.82 -14.31 -13.89
CA PRO A 68 -4.27 -14.29 -13.99
C PRO A 68 -4.94 -13.45 -12.89
N ILE A 69 -6.17 -13.01 -13.15
CA ILE A 69 -7.04 -12.35 -12.18
C ILE A 69 -8.20 -13.28 -11.84
N VAL A 70 -8.43 -13.49 -10.53
CA VAL A 70 -9.59 -14.22 -10.02
C VAL A 70 -10.78 -13.29 -9.93
N THR A 71 -11.93 -13.69 -10.50
CA THR A 71 -13.21 -13.04 -10.25
C THR A 71 -14.21 -14.04 -9.71
N GLY A 72 -15.11 -13.58 -8.83
CA GLY A 72 -16.19 -14.39 -8.28
C GLY A 72 -17.43 -13.55 -8.02
N ARG A 73 -18.61 -14.09 -8.27
CA ARG A 73 -19.88 -13.41 -8.00
C ARG A 73 -20.80 -14.30 -7.18
N SER A 74 -21.33 -13.72 -6.11
CA SER A 74 -22.44 -14.30 -5.34
C SER A 74 -23.67 -13.43 -5.53
N GLU A 75 -24.80 -14.06 -5.84
CA GLU A 75 -26.08 -13.40 -6.06
C GLU A 75 -27.08 -13.92 -5.04
N THR A 76 -27.46 -13.04 -4.13
CA THR A 76 -28.40 -13.34 -3.02
C THR A 76 -29.79 -12.76 -3.29
N GLY A 77 -29.90 -11.91 -4.31
CA GLY A 77 -31.07 -11.10 -4.62
C GLY A 77 -31.15 -9.83 -3.75
N ALA A 78 -30.06 -9.41 -3.13
CA ALA A 78 -29.99 -8.16 -2.39
C ALA A 78 -30.07 -6.96 -3.34
N SER A 79 -30.53 -5.82 -2.83
CA SER A 79 -30.62 -4.57 -3.59
C SER A 79 -29.27 -3.87 -3.79
N ARG A 80 -28.25 -4.25 -3.01
CA ARG A 80 -26.90 -3.68 -3.03
C ARG A 80 -25.86 -4.76 -3.28
N ARG A 81 -24.79 -4.33 -3.92
CA ARG A 81 -23.60 -5.14 -4.22
C ARG A 81 -22.35 -4.45 -3.74
N VAL A 82 -21.45 -5.20 -3.12
CA VAL A 82 -20.08 -4.75 -2.84
C VAL A 82 -19.09 -5.51 -3.70
N MET A 83 -17.97 -4.88 -4.03
CA MET A 83 -16.84 -5.53 -4.69
C MET A 83 -15.67 -5.61 -3.72
N PHE A 84 -15.19 -6.81 -3.43
CA PHE A 84 -13.97 -7.01 -2.64
C PHE A 84 -12.76 -7.11 -3.55
N TYR A 85 -11.69 -6.42 -3.17
CA TYR A 85 -10.40 -6.48 -3.82
C TYR A 85 -9.29 -6.85 -2.82
N GLY A 86 -8.32 -7.63 -3.30
CA GLY A 86 -7.05 -7.98 -2.70
C GLY A 86 -6.13 -8.61 -3.74
N HIS A 87 -4.98 -9.12 -3.32
CA HIS A 87 -4.06 -9.83 -4.22
C HIS A 87 -3.59 -11.16 -3.63
N TYR A 88 -3.18 -12.08 -4.53
CA TYR A 88 -2.71 -13.41 -4.12
C TYR A 88 -1.24 -13.65 -4.41
N ASP A 89 -0.60 -12.75 -5.13
CA ASP A 89 0.84 -12.79 -5.33
C ASP A 89 1.58 -12.26 -4.10
N VAL A 90 2.86 -12.53 -4.06
CA VAL A 90 3.72 -12.19 -2.91
C VAL A 90 5.11 -11.78 -3.38
N GLN A 91 5.81 -11.00 -2.56
CA GLN A 91 7.21 -10.62 -2.77
C GLN A 91 8.18 -11.82 -2.70
N PRO A 92 9.36 -11.72 -3.34
CA PRO A 92 10.47 -12.63 -3.13
C PRO A 92 10.84 -12.79 -1.66
N VAL A 93 11.45 -13.92 -1.36
CA VAL A 93 11.80 -14.29 0.03
C VAL A 93 13.24 -13.99 0.42
N ASP A 94 14.03 -13.49 -0.51
CA ASP A 94 15.45 -13.19 -0.27
C ASP A 94 15.65 -12.04 0.73
N PRO A 95 16.70 -12.13 1.58
CA PRO A 95 17.65 -13.25 1.72
C PRO A 95 17.11 -14.37 2.61
N LEU A 96 17.16 -15.61 2.12
CA LEU A 96 16.61 -16.80 2.79
C LEU A 96 17.26 -17.13 4.14
N ASP A 97 18.54 -16.80 4.30
CA ASP A 97 19.31 -17.05 5.53
C ASP A 97 18.85 -16.22 6.73
N LEU A 98 18.03 -15.20 6.51
CA LEU A 98 17.43 -14.38 7.59
C LEU A 98 16.07 -14.90 8.07
N TRP A 99 15.49 -15.89 7.39
CA TRP A 99 14.25 -16.50 7.84
C TRP A 99 14.50 -17.51 8.98
N GLN A 100 13.70 -17.40 10.04
CA GLN A 100 13.75 -18.32 11.19
C GLN A 100 12.96 -19.62 10.93
N SER A 101 11.95 -19.55 10.06
CA SER A 101 11.19 -20.70 9.54
C SER A 101 11.15 -20.62 8.02
N ALA A 102 10.90 -21.72 7.32
CA ALA A 102 10.79 -21.70 5.86
C ALA A 102 9.62 -20.78 5.42
N PRO A 103 9.83 -19.84 4.50
CA PRO A 103 8.86 -18.77 4.20
C PRO A 103 7.50 -19.27 3.66
N PHE A 104 7.44 -20.47 3.07
CA PHE A 104 6.21 -21.09 2.56
C PHE A 104 5.77 -22.33 3.38
N GLU A 105 6.31 -22.47 4.60
CA GLU A 105 5.84 -23.45 5.59
C GLU A 105 5.25 -22.69 6.78
N PRO A 106 4.00 -22.21 6.68
CA PRO A 106 3.38 -21.37 7.69
C PRO A 106 3.35 -22.04 9.05
N CYS A 107 3.68 -21.28 10.09
CA CYS A 107 3.65 -21.75 11.45
C CYS A 107 3.11 -20.67 12.39
N ILE A 108 2.65 -21.10 13.58
CA ILE A 108 2.29 -20.18 14.66
C ILE A 108 3.46 -20.09 15.63
N VAL A 109 3.94 -18.86 15.85
CA VAL A 109 4.98 -18.54 16.81
C VAL A 109 4.38 -17.64 17.88
N GLU A 110 4.71 -17.88 19.14
CA GLU A 110 4.34 -17.00 20.25
C GLU A 110 5.55 -16.13 20.62
N ASN A 111 5.35 -14.82 20.70
CA ASN A 111 6.41 -13.90 21.11
C ASN A 111 6.57 -13.86 22.64
N GLU A 112 7.54 -13.10 23.14
CA GLU A 112 7.83 -13.00 24.58
C GLU A 112 6.66 -12.43 25.39
N GLU A 113 5.76 -11.70 24.75
CA GLU A 113 4.56 -11.11 25.35
C GLU A 113 3.33 -12.04 25.30
N GLY A 114 3.47 -13.24 24.75
CA GLY A 114 2.39 -14.22 24.62
C GLY A 114 1.48 -13.98 23.41
N VAL A 115 1.86 -13.09 22.48
CA VAL A 115 1.11 -12.84 21.26
C VAL A 115 1.41 -13.93 20.22
N LYS A 116 0.38 -14.59 19.75
CA LYS A 116 0.49 -15.61 18.68
C LYS A 116 0.51 -14.94 17.32
N ARG A 117 1.46 -15.35 16.48
CA ARG A 117 1.75 -14.80 15.17
C ARG A 117 1.81 -15.91 14.14
N ILE A 118 1.14 -15.71 13.02
CA ILE A 118 1.24 -16.55 11.82
C ILE A 118 2.47 -16.06 11.06
N VAL A 119 3.49 -16.89 10.92
CA VAL A 119 4.75 -16.54 10.23
C VAL A 119 4.82 -17.25 8.91
N ALA A 120 4.80 -16.51 7.81
CA ALA A 120 5.03 -16.96 6.44
C ALA A 120 5.08 -15.75 5.50
N ARG A 121 5.64 -15.90 4.30
CA ARG A 121 5.50 -14.91 3.22
C ARG A 121 4.04 -14.88 2.74
N GLY A 122 3.44 -13.68 2.64
CA GLY A 122 2.04 -13.46 2.28
C GLY A 122 1.08 -13.58 3.46
N SER A 123 1.58 -13.72 4.69
CA SER A 123 0.71 -13.86 5.87
C SER A 123 -0.04 -12.57 6.21
N ALA A 124 0.57 -11.40 6.02
CA ALA A 124 -0.03 -10.09 6.17
C ALA A 124 -0.30 -9.41 4.83
N ASP A 125 0.52 -9.69 3.83
CA ASP A 125 0.51 -9.04 2.51
C ASP A 125 0.43 -10.07 1.38
N ASP A 126 -0.74 -10.37 0.83
CA ASP A 126 -2.12 -9.95 1.22
C ASP A 126 -3.02 -11.19 1.46
N LYS A 127 -2.46 -12.43 1.27
CA LYS A 127 -3.24 -13.68 1.39
C LYS A 127 -3.96 -13.82 2.72
N GLY A 128 -3.30 -13.41 3.83
CA GLY A 128 -3.92 -13.46 5.15
C GLY A 128 -5.12 -12.52 5.22
N GLN A 129 -5.00 -11.31 4.70
CA GLN A 129 -6.07 -10.33 4.68
C GLN A 129 -7.21 -10.75 3.73
N VAL A 130 -6.90 -11.23 2.52
CA VAL A 130 -7.90 -11.83 1.60
C VAL A 130 -8.70 -12.92 2.30
N MET A 131 -8.02 -13.80 3.03
CA MET A 131 -8.70 -14.88 3.75
C MET A 131 -9.58 -14.39 4.90
N THR A 132 -9.33 -13.23 5.51
CA THR A 132 -10.26 -12.67 6.50
C THR A 132 -11.64 -12.40 5.89
N PHE A 133 -11.69 -11.87 4.68
CA PHE A 133 -12.95 -11.64 3.96
C PHE A 133 -13.62 -12.93 3.49
N VAL A 134 -12.85 -13.86 2.93
CA VAL A 134 -13.38 -15.14 2.44
C VAL A 134 -13.97 -15.96 3.58
N GLU A 135 -13.31 -16.00 4.74
CA GLU A 135 -13.81 -16.70 5.93
C GLU A 135 -15.04 -16.04 6.54
N ALA A 136 -15.17 -14.72 6.46
CA ALA A 136 -16.41 -14.02 6.82
C ALA A 136 -17.57 -14.44 5.91
N CYS A 137 -17.33 -14.52 4.60
CA CYS A 137 -18.31 -15.04 3.65
C CYS A 137 -18.69 -16.49 3.98
N ARG A 138 -17.72 -17.33 4.30
CA ARG A 138 -17.92 -18.74 4.70
C ARG A 138 -18.81 -18.85 5.93
N ALA A 139 -18.59 -18.04 6.95
CA ALA A 139 -19.39 -18.04 8.17
C ALA A 139 -20.85 -17.70 7.89
N PHE A 140 -21.12 -16.70 7.03
CA PHE A 140 -22.48 -16.39 6.60
C PHE A 140 -23.13 -17.57 5.87
N VAL A 141 -22.47 -18.10 4.85
CA VAL A 141 -23.03 -19.23 4.07
C VAL A 141 -23.32 -20.43 4.96
N LYS A 142 -22.41 -20.74 5.90
CA LYS A 142 -22.57 -21.86 6.86
C LYS A 142 -23.80 -21.68 7.76
N VAL A 143 -24.06 -20.48 8.24
CA VAL A 143 -25.10 -20.22 9.26
C VAL A 143 -26.45 -19.88 8.65
N THR A 144 -26.46 -19.09 7.56
CA THR A 144 -27.69 -18.54 6.96
C THR A 144 -27.98 -19.09 5.56
N GLY A 145 -27.07 -19.87 5.00
CA GLY A 145 -27.19 -20.43 3.66
C GLY A 145 -26.89 -19.46 2.52
N LYS A 146 -26.64 -18.18 2.81
CA LYS A 146 -26.30 -17.15 1.81
C LYS A 146 -25.56 -15.96 2.46
N LEU A 147 -24.99 -15.09 1.63
CA LEU A 147 -24.44 -13.82 2.09
C LEU A 147 -25.54 -12.80 2.39
N PRO A 148 -25.30 -11.80 3.26
CA PRO A 148 -26.28 -10.76 3.59
C PRO A 148 -26.47 -9.73 2.46
N ILE A 149 -25.52 -9.62 1.55
CA ILE A 149 -25.45 -8.65 0.45
C ILE A 149 -24.86 -9.35 -0.78
N ASP A 150 -25.13 -8.85 -1.98
CA ASP A 150 -24.47 -9.34 -3.19
C ASP A 150 -22.99 -8.99 -3.17
N VAL A 151 -22.13 -9.93 -3.54
CA VAL A 151 -20.67 -9.76 -3.52
C VAL A 151 -20.09 -10.08 -4.88
N THR A 152 -19.23 -9.19 -5.36
CA THR A 152 -18.24 -9.46 -6.41
C THR A 152 -16.86 -9.54 -5.74
N VAL A 153 -16.04 -10.51 -6.11
CA VAL A 153 -14.65 -10.63 -5.69
C VAL A 153 -13.77 -10.42 -6.90
N MET A 154 -12.73 -9.62 -6.76
CA MET A 154 -11.64 -9.48 -7.72
C MET A 154 -10.32 -9.55 -6.97
N VAL A 155 -9.50 -10.56 -7.26
CA VAL A 155 -8.19 -10.74 -6.62
C VAL A 155 -7.14 -10.91 -7.71
N GLU A 156 -6.16 -10.00 -7.72
CA GLU A 156 -5.11 -10.02 -8.74
C GLU A 156 -3.89 -10.84 -8.34
N GLY A 157 -3.02 -11.10 -9.30
CA GLY A 157 -1.77 -11.82 -9.13
C GLY A 157 -0.54 -11.04 -9.60
N GLU A 158 -0.62 -9.72 -9.69
CA GLU A 158 0.45 -8.83 -10.17
C GLU A 158 0.62 -7.56 -9.32
N GLU A 159 0.01 -7.46 -8.15
CA GLU A 159 0.13 -6.26 -7.30
C GLU A 159 1.59 -5.98 -7.00
N GLU A 160 2.30 -6.97 -6.55
CA GLU A 160 3.71 -6.93 -6.15
C GLU A 160 4.70 -6.73 -7.31
N SER A 161 4.22 -6.87 -8.53
CA SER A 161 4.97 -6.61 -9.77
C SER A 161 4.47 -5.38 -10.55
N GLY A 162 3.57 -4.57 -9.94
CA GLY A 162 3.14 -3.27 -10.43
C GLY A 162 1.85 -3.27 -11.24
N SER A 163 1.01 -4.31 -11.15
CA SER A 163 -0.38 -4.37 -11.67
C SER A 163 -0.56 -3.94 -13.14
N ALA A 164 0.38 -4.32 -13.99
CA ALA A 164 0.40 -3.83 -15.38
C ALA A 164 -0.89 -4.16 -16.17
N ASN A 165 -1.58 -5.24 -15.82
CA ASN A 165 -2.76 -5.73 -16.54
C ASN A 165 -4.09 -5.38 -15.87
N ILE A 166 -4.10 -4.79 -14.67
CA ILE A 166 -5.34 -4.55 -13.93
C ILE A 166 -6.21 -3.47 -14.58
N GLY A 167 -5.64 -2.37 -15.04
CA GLY A 167 -6.38 -1.30 -15.71
C GLY A 167 -7.11 -1.78 -16.96
N PRO A 168 -6.42 -2.40 -17.94
CA PRO A 168 -7.05 -3.02 -19.11
C PRO A 168 -8.10 -4.07 -18.74
N PHE A 169 -7.87 -4.86 -17.67
CA PHE A 169 -8.82 -5.86 -17.21
C PHE A 169 -10.12 -5.21 -16.70
N ILE A 170 -10.02 -4.20 -15.84
CA ILE A 170 -11.16 -3.45 -15.31
C ILE A 170 -11.96 -2.84 -16.47
N ASP A 171 -11.28 -2.23 -17.45
CA ASP A 171 -11.93 -1.62 -18.60
C ASP A 171 -12.72 -2.63 -19.44
N ALA A 172 -12.21 -3.85 -19.59
CA ALA A 172 -12.87 -4.93 -20.32
C ALA A 172 -14.03 -5.61 -19.56
N HIS A 173 -14.04 -5.51 -18.21
CA HIS A 173 -14.98 -6.23 -17.34
C HIS A 173 -15.87 -5.29 -16.51
N LYS A 174 -16.09 -4.05 -16.93
CA LYS A 174 -16.85 -3.02 -16.17
C LYS A 174 -18.21 -3.50 -15.69
N ASP A 175 -18.96 -4.16 -16.56
CA ASP A 175 -20.31 -4.64 -16.21
C ASP A 175 -20.29 -5.76 -15.17
N GLU A 176 -19.26 -6.59 -15.19
CA GLU A 176 -19.08 -7.68 -14.22
C GLU A 176 -18.62 -7.15 -12.87
N LEU A 177 -17.74 -6.14 -12.87
CA LEU A 177 -17.12 -5.59 -11.66
C LEU A 177 -17.97 -4.48 -11.01
N LYS A 178 -19.01 -3.99 -11.68
CA LYS A 178 -19.84 -2.91 -11.16
C LYS A 178 -20.49 -3.27 -9.82
N ALA A 179 -20.28 -2.41 -8.83
CA ALA A 179 -20.83 -2.51 -7.49
C ALA A 179 -21.14 -1.11 -6.92
N ASP A 180 -21.83 -1.03 -5.79
CA ASP A 180 -22.16 0.22 -5.12
C ASP A 180 -20.98 0.75 -4.30
N LEU A 181 -20.09 -0.15 -3.85
CA LEU A 181 -18.92 0.16 -3.03
C LEU A 181 -17.83 -0.88 -3.28
N ALA A 182 -16.57 -0.44 -3.40
CA ALA A 182 -15.42 -1.32 -3.35
C ALA A 182 -14.91 -1.46 -1.91
N LEU A 183 -14.52 -2.68 -1.53
CA LEU A 183 -13.88 -3.02 -0.25
C LEU A 183 -12.46 -3.45 -0.54
N VAL A 184 -11.47 -2.79 0.05
CA VAL A 184 -10.04 -3.11 -0.13
C VAL A 184 -9.46 -3.45 1.23
N CYS A 185 -8.79 -4.61 1.32
CA CYS A 185 -8.25 -5.12 2.59
C CYS A 185 -6.73 -4.96 2.74
N ASP A 186 -6.07 -4.48 1.71
CA ASP A 186 -4.60 -4.32 1.64
C ASP A 186 -4.14 -3.02 2.34
N THR A 187 -4.48 -2.89 3.63
CA THR A 187 -4.12 -1.76 4.50
C THR A 187 -3.91 -2.22 5.95
N GLY A 188 -3.54 -1.30 6.84
CA GLY A 188 -3.22 -1.61 8.23
C GLY A 188 -4.17 -1.04 9.28
N MET A 189 -3.94 -1.47 10.50
CA MET A 189 -4.52 -0.89 11.71
C MET A 189 -3.64 0.26 12.21
N TRP A 190 -4.18 1.12 13.06
CA TRP A 190 -3.39 2.14 13.74
C TRP A 190 -2.40 1.55 14.77
N ASP A 191 -2.88 0.60 15.56
CA ASP A 191 -2.11 -0.17 16.52
C ASP A 191 -2.79 -1.56 16.75
N PRO A 192 -2.18 -2.50 17.48
CA PRO A 192 -2.75 -3.84 17.70
C PRO A 192 -4.15 -3.89 18.30
N GLN A 193 -4.68 -2.77 18.79
CA GLN A 193 -6.00 -2.70 19.45
C GLN A 193 -6.94 -1.70 18.77
N THR A 194 -6.42 -0.80 17.92
CA THR A 194 -7.16 0.31 17.33
C THR A 194 -7.25 0.13 15.82
N PRO A 195 -8.44 -0.20 15.28
CA PRO A 195 -8.61 -0.33 13.84
C PRO A 195 -8.47 1.03 13.14
N ALA A 196 -8.17 0.99 11.84
CA ALA A 196 -8.14 2.19 11.01
C ALA A 196 -9.10 2.07 9.82
N ILE A 197 -9.58 3.22 9.35
CA ILE A 197 -10.21 3.39 8.05
C ILE A 197 -9.33 4.36 7.26
N ILE A 198 -8.80 3.91 6.14
CA ILE A 198 -7.92 4.72 5.32
C ILE A 198 -8.76 5.59 4.38
N LEU A 199 -8.64 6.90 4.51
CA LEU A 199 -9.42 7.86 3.73
C LEU A 199 -8.64 8.42 2.54
N SER A 200 -7.33 8.22 2.50
CA SER A 200 -6.51 8.60 1.35
C SER A 200 -5.27 7.72 1.22
N LEU A 201 -4.89 7.46 -0.01
CA LEU A 201 -3.64 6.82 -0.38
C LEU A 201 -2.78 7.84 -1.09
N ARG A 202 -1.49 7.87 -0.80
CA ARG A 202 -0.58 8.79 -1.46
C ARG A 202 -0.34 8.39 -2.91
N GLY A 203 -0.29 9.40 -3.76
CA GLY A 203 0.25 9.26 -5.10
C GLY A 203 1.77 9.15 -5.09
N LEU A 204 2.33 8.84 -6.23
CA LEU A 204 3.77 8.71 -6.41
C LEU A 204 4.20 9.41 -7.70
N MET A 205 5.23 10.25 -7.61
CA MET A 205 6.01 10.73 -8.73
C MET A 205 7.47 10.35 -8.49
N HIS A 206 8.14 9.83 -9.49
CA HIS A 206 9.58 9.56 -9.44
C HIS A 206 10.26 10.10 -10.67
N ASP A 207 11.54 10.51 -10.52
CA ASP A 207 12.36 10.97 -11.63
C ASP A 207 13.84 10.60 -11.40
N GLU A 208 14.58 10.57 -12.49
CA GLU A 208 16.02 10.44 -12.46
C GLU A 208 16.64 11.68 -13.13
N ILE A 209 17.44 12.40 -12.39
CA ILE A 209 18.05 13.67 -12.78
C ILE A 209 19.50 13.41 -13.16
N VAL A 210 19.86 13.55 -14.44
CA VAL A 210 21.22 13.34 -14.94
C VAL A 210 21.84 14.68 -15.32
N VAL A 211 22.80 15.15 -14.53
CA VAL A 211 23.53 16.40 -14.79
C VAL A 211 24.85 16.10 -15.50
N ARG A 212 25.08 16.74 -16.64
CA ARG A 212 26.32 16.68 -17.43
C ARG A 212 26.96 18.06 -17.49
N CYS A 213 28.24 18.16 -17.16
CA CYS A 213 28.98 19.41 -17.21
C CYS A 213 30.09 19.36 -18.29
N ALA A 214 31.18 18.61 -18.05
CA ALA A 214 32.23 18.48 -19.06
C ALA A 214 31.90 17.34 -20.05
N ASP A 215 32.60 17.30 -21.20
CA ASP A 215 32.50 16.25 -22.19
C ASP A 215 33.16 14.91 -21.77
N ARG A 216 34.01 14.97 -20.74
CA ARG A 216 34.75 13.84 -20.15
C ARG A 216 35.15 14.13 -18.71
N ASP A 217 35.60 13.11 -18.00
CA ASP A 217 36.22 13.25 -16.69
C ASP A 217 37.47 14.11 -16.76
N LEU A 218 37.65 15.02 -15.79
CA LEU A 218 38.75 15.98 -15.77
C LEU A 218 39.68 15.74 -14.58
N HIS A 219 40.96 16.09 -14.74
CA HIS A 219 41.93 16.09 -13.65
C HIS A 219 41.63 17.25 -12.69
N SER A 220 41.29 16.95 -11.42
CA SER A 220 40.89 17.97 -10.45
C SER A 220 41.97 19.00 -10.12
N GLY A 221 43.24 18.62 -10.24
CA GLY A 221 44.38 19.53 -10.04
C GLY A 221 44.54 20.58 -11.14
N TYR A 222 44.06 20.30 -12.37
CA TYR A 222 44.14 21.27 -13.48
C TYR A 222 42.88 22.10 -13.63
N TYR A 223 41.72 21.47 -13.42
CA TYR A 223 40.39 22.07 -13.70
C TYR A 223 39.63 22.44 -12.44
N GLY A 224 40.11 22.04 -11.24
CA GLY A 224 39.45 22.34 -9.97
C GLY A 224 39.35 23.85 -9.73
N GLY A 225 38.21 24.33 -9.27
CA GLY A 225 37.94 25.76 -9.10
C GLY A 225 37.52 26.52 -10.37
N ALA A 226 37.77 25.93 -11.57
CA ALA A 226 37.37 26.54 -12.84
C ALA A 226 36.22 25.81 -13.53
N ALA A 227 36.31 24.47 -13.62
CA ALA A 227 35.27 23.67 -14.25
C ALA A 227 34.09 23.35 -13.27
N ALA A 228 32.89 23.37 -13.80
CA ALA A 228 31.72 22.91 -13.03
C ALA A 228 31.82 21.42 -12.72
N ASN A 229 31.63 21.06 -11.45
CA ASN A 229 31.52 19.68 -11.00
C ASN A 229 30.05 19.29 -10.88
N PRO A 230 29.53 18.32 -11.64
CA PRO A 230 28.13 17.96 -11.63
C PRO A 230 27.65 17.45 -10.27
N LEU A 231 28.52 16.84 -9.45
CA LEU A 231 28.18 16.47 -8.08
C LEU A 231 27.90 17.71 -7.21
N HIS A 232 28.70 18.77 -7.34
CA HIS A 232 28.45 20.03 -6.62
C HIS A 232 27.19 20.72 -7.11
N VAL A 233 26.93 20.70 -8.43
CA VAL A 233 25.69 21.27 -9.02
C VAL A 233 24.49 20.55 -8.46
N LEU A 234 24.48 19.22 -8.55
CA LEU A 234 23.35 18.39 -8.09
C LEU A 234 23.11 18.51 -6.57
N ALA A 235 24.19 18.45 -5.77
CA ALA A 235 24.09 18.61 -4.32
C ALA A 235 23.50 19.96 -3.90
N LYS A 236 23.87 21.06 -4.57
CA LYS A 236 23.30 22.39 -4.30
C LYS A 236 21.83 22.46 -4.66
N ILE A 237 21.44 21.92 -5.81
CA ILE A 237 20.03 21.88 -6.24
C ILE A 237 19.19 21.13 -5.22
N LEU A 238 19.63 19.94 -4.81
CA LEU A 238 18.90 19.11 -3.85
C LEU A 238 18.86 19.73 -2.45
N ALA A 239 19.93 20.41 -2.02
CA ALA A 239 19.95 21.11 -0.74
C ALA A 239 18.99 22.31 -0.66
N GLU A 240 18.59 22.88 -1.82
CA GLU A 240 17.63 23.97 -1.89
C GLU A 240 16.16 23.49 -1.93
N VAL A 241 15.92 22.19 -2.04
CA VAL A 241 14.55 21.65 -2.12
C VAL A 241 13.77 21.89 -0.83
N HIS A 242 14.42 21.75 0.32
CA HIS A 242 13.78 21.99 1.62
C HIS A 242 14.22 23.31 2.23
N GLY A 243 13.26 24.08 2.70
CA GLY A 243 13.51 25.26 3.50
C GLY A 243 14.01 24.92 4.92
N THR A 244 14.41 25.93 5.66
CA THR A 244 14.84 25.78 7.06
C THR A 244 13.70 25.39 7.99
N ASP A 245 12.47 25.53 7.55
CA ASP A 245 11.21 25.15 8.21
C ASP A 245 10.72 23.75 7.80
N GLY A 246 11.48 23.03 6.99
CA GLY A 246 11.14 21.71 6.48
C GLY A 246 10.18 21.69 5.29
N ALA A 247 9.62 22.85 4.90
CA ALA A 247 8.74 22.94 3.75
C ALA A 247 9.50 22.81 2.42
N ILE A 248 8.83 22.26 1.40
CA ILE A 248 9.41 22.15 0.05
C ILE A 248 9.34 23.48 -0.66
N THR A 249 10.47 23.98 -1.15
CA THR A 249 10.61 25.33 -1.73
C THR A 249 10.30 25.40 -3.21
N ILE A 250 9.99 24.26 -3.86
CA ILE A 250 9.74 24.19 -5.30
C ILE A 250 8.43 24.93 -5.63
N PRO A 251 8.45 25.98 -6.46
CA PRO A 251 7.24 26.68 -6.86
C PRO A 251 6.23 25.77 -7.55
N GLY A 252 4.97 25.79 -7.12
CA GLY A 252 3.91 24.94 -7.63
C GLY A 252 3.87 23.53 -7.04
N PHE A 253 4.80 23.16 -6.15
CA PHE A 253 4.81 21.82 -5.55
C PHE A 253 3.57 21.54 -4.69
N TYR A 254 3.05 22.53 -4.00
CA TYR A 254 1.87 22.42 -3.15
C TYR A 254 0.55 22.73 -3.87
N ASP A 255 0.56 22.96 -5.18
CA ASP A 255 -0.66 23.22 -5.92
C ASP A 255 -1.61 22.02 -5.84
N GLY A 256 -2.85 22.28 -5.47
CA GLY A 256 -3.87 21.25 -5.26
C GLY A 256 -3.92 20.66 -3.85
N VAL A 257 -2.92 20.88 -2.99
CA VAL A 257 -2.94 20.37 -1.60
C VAL A 257 -4.07 21.00 -0.82
N ILE A 258 -4.90 20.17 -0.18
CA ILE A 258 -6.02 20.60 0.66
C ILE A 258 -5.66 20.34 2.12
N GLU A 259 -6.00 21.27 2.98
CA GLU A 259 -5.86 21.11 4.42
C GLU A 259 -6.86 20.06 4.95
N PRO A 260 -6.43 19.16 5.85
CA PRO A 260 -7.33 18.24 6.51
C PRO A 260 -8.45 19.00 7.25
N PRO A 261 -9.70 18.51 7.21
CA PRO A 261 -10.81 19.08 7.97
C PRO A 261 -10.51 19.12 9.49
N ASP A 262 -11.08 20.11 10.19
CA ASP A 262 -10.83 20.29 11.63
C ASP A 262 -11.21 19.05 12.47
N TYR A 263 -12.25 18.33 12.09
CA TYR A 263 -12.64 17.12 12.82
C TYR A 263 -11.60 15.99 12.69
N MET A 264 -10.90 15.89 11.55
CA MET A 264 -9.78 14.95 11.39
C MET A 264 -8.59 15.36 12.24
N LYS A 265 -8.22 16.65 12.19
CA LYS A 265 -7.13 17.18 13.04
C LYS A 265 -7.44 16.95 14.53
N ALA A 266 -8.70 17.12 14.94
CA ALA A 266 -9.13 16.85 16.30
C ALA A 266 -9.01 15.36 16.66
N SER A 267 -9.41 14.44 15.76
CA SER A 267 -9.25 13.00 16.00
C SER A 267 -7.79 12.57 16.05
N TRP A 268 -6.91 13.23 15.32
CA TRP A 268 -5.47 12.97 15.34
C TRP A 268 -4.78 13.51 16.60
N ALA A 269 -5.32 14.53 17.24
CA ALA A 269 -4.75 15.09 18.48
C ALA A 269 -4.83 14.11 19.65
N ASP A 270 -5.77 13.15 19.61
CA ASP A 270 -5.93 12.10 20.61
C ASP A 270 -5.03 10.86 20.34
N LEU A 271 -4.31 10.85 19.20
CA LEU A 271 -3.41 9.75 18.85
C LEU A 271 -2.07 9.91 19.58
N ASP A 272 -1.60 8.86 20.20
CA ASP A 272 -0.29 8.82 20.85
C ASP A 272 0.83 8.59 19.83
N LEU A 273 0.88 9.43 18.78
CA LEU A 273 1.96 9.44 17.80
C LEU A 273 2.97 10.51 18.15
N THR A 274 3.97 10.10 18.91
CA THR A 274 5.09 10.97 19.30
C THR A 274 6.34 10.64 18.46
N PRO A 275 7.31 11.56 18.35
CA PRO A 275 8.59 11.24 17.72
C PRO A 275 9.28 10.03 18.34
N GLU A 276 9.11 9.79 19.65
CA GLU A 276 9.68 8.66 20.38
C GLU A 276 9.12 7.31 19.90
N ASN A 277 7.80 7.18 19.79
CA ASN A 277 7.20 5.90 19.42
C ASN A 277 7.16 5.66 17.89
N PHE A 278 7.23 6.69 17.06
CA PHE A 278 7.29 6.55 15.59
C PHE A 278 8.72 6.46 15.04
N LEU A 279 9.60 7.38 15.47
CA LEU A 279 10.98 7.46 14.97
C LEU A 279 11.97 6.66 15.82
N GLY A 280 11.69 6.47 17.13
CA GLY A 280 12.54 5.73 18.05
C GLY A 280 12.85 4.30 17.60
N PRO A 281 11.88 3.50 17.11
CA PRO A 281 12.12 2.14 16.60
C PRO A 281 13.12 2.07 15.44
N VAL A 282 13.26 3.15 14.66
CA VAL A 282 14.25 3.26 13.57
C VAL A 282 15.51 4.05 13.94
N GLY A 283 15.70 4.33 15.26
CA GLY A 283 16.90 4.98 15.79
C GLY A 283 16.95 6.49 15.60
N LEU A 284 15.82 7.15 15.32
CA LEU A 284 15.71 8.60 15.16
C LEU A 284 14.90 9.22 16.30
N ALA A 285 15.08 10.53 16.51
CA ALA A 285 14.43 11.23 17.63
C ALA A 285 13.72 12.54 17.22
N GLN A 286 14.01 13.06 16.04
CA GLN A 286 13.50 14.37 15.62
C GLN A 286 12.86 14.28 14.25
N PRO A 287 11.60 14.70 14.07
CA PRO A 287 11.00 14.88 12.77
C PRO A 287 11.66 16.06 12.03
N ILE A 288 11.83 15.92 10.72
CA ILE A 288 12.46 16.95 9.87
C ILE A 288 11.49 17.57 8.86
N GLY A 289 10.22 17.17 8.88
CA GLY A 289 9.19 17.74 8.00
C GLY A 289 8.78 19.18 8.35
N GLU A 290 7.67 19.64 7.78
CA GLU A 290 7.15 20.99 7.98
C GLU A 290 6.92 21.29 9.48
N GLN A 291 7.62 22.30 10.03
CA GLN A 291 7.68 22.55 11.49
C GLN A 291 6.34 22.99 12.12
N ASP A 292 5.41 23.48 11.33
CA ASP A 292 4.06 23.88 11.77
C ASP A 292 3.03 22.75 11.69
N ARG A 293 3.48 21.51 11.42
CA ARG A 293 2.63 20.34 11.26
C ARG A 293 2.87 19.31 12.36
N SER A 294 1.79 18.65 12.78
CA SER A 294 1.89 17.45 13.62
C SER A 294 2.51 16.30 12.85
N LEU A 295 3.07 15.31 13.55
CA LEU A 295 3.66 14.13 12.92
C LEU A 295 2.64 13.37 12.07
N VAL A 296 1.39 13.26 12.54
CA VAL A 296 0.30 12.65 11.77
C VAL A 296 0.03 13.41 10.48
N GLU A 297 0.01 14.76 10.51
CA GLU A 297 -0.15 15.55 9.30
C GLU A 297 1.00 15.31 8.32
N MET A 298 2.25 15.25 8.79
CA MET A 298 3.43 15.02 7.94
C MET A 298 3.34 13.68 7.18
N ILE A 299 2.90 12.61 7.86
CA ILE A 299 2.85 11.28 7.26
C ILE A 299 1.55 10.96 6.50
N SER A 300 0.44 11.69 6.77
CA SER A 300 -0.87 11.38 6.20
C SER A 300 -1.36 12.40 5.16
N SER A 301 -1.07 13.68 5.33
CA SER A 301 -1.73 14.76 4.57
C SER A 301 -0.77 15.73 3.88
N ARG A 302 0.54 15.56 4.04
CA ARG A 302 1.54 16.43 3.40
C ARG A 302 2.33 15.68 2.33
N PRO A 303 2.63 16.29 1.18
CA PRO A 303 3.46 15.70 0.16
C PRO A 303 4.92 15.67 0.61
N THR A 304 5.72 14.76 0.05
CA THR A 304 7.14 14.62 0.38
C THR A 304 8.01 14.67 -0.86
N PHE A 305 9.28 15.02 -0.67
CA PHE A 305 10.33 14.91 -1.68
C PHE A 305 11.53 14.18 -1.07
N GLU A 306 11.88 13.02 -1.65
CA GLU A 306 12.96 12.17 -1.15
C GLU A 306 14.02 11.93 -2.21
N VAL A 307 15.27 11.85 -1.76
CA VAL A 307 16.41 11.42 -2.60
C VAL A 307 16.66 9.95 -2.33
N ASN A 308 16.30 9.10 -3.29
CA ASN A 308 16.43 7.65 -3.17
C ASN A 308 17.82 7.13 -3.50
N GLY A 309 18.60 7.91 -4.25
CA GLY A 309 19.98 7.60 -4.59
C GLY A 309 20.68 8.77 -5.26
N MET A 310 21.98 8.89 -5.02
CA MET A 310 22.81 9.89 -5.66
C MET A 310 24.21 9.30 -5.94
N TRP A 311 24.69 9.42 -7.16
CA TRP A 311 26.00 8.89 -7.53
C TRP A 311 26.68 9.70 -8.63
N GLY A 312 28.00 9.49 -8.73
CA GLY A 312 28.90 10.09 -9.74
C GLY A 312 30.33 10.03 -9.26
N GLY A 313 31.26 10.25 -10.16
CA GLY A 313 32.69 10.22 -9.86
C GLY A 313 33.21 8.81 -9.56
N TYR A 314 34.28 8.73 -8.78
CA TYR A 314 34.97 7.49 -8.47
C TYR A 314 34.53 6.90 -7.15
N ILE A 315 34.09 5.65 -7.19
CA ILE A 315 33.58 4.88 -6.03
C ILE A 315 34.42 3.60 -5.78
N GLY A 316 35.51 3.39 -6.52
CA GLY A 316 36.38 2.23 -6.31
C GLY A 316 37.36 2.41 -5.13
N GLU A 317 38.16 1.39 -4.87
CA GLU A 317 39.16 1.42 -3.80
C GLU A 317 40.23 2.50 -4.04
N GLY A 318 40.61 3.18 -2.97
CA GLY A 318 41.60 4.27 -2.99
C GLY A 318 41.04 5.61 -3.44
N SER A 319 41.90 6.54 -3.85
CA SER A 319 41.49 7.88 -4.28
C SER A 319 41.79 8.11 -5.77
N LYS A 320 40.90 8.81 -6.48
CA LYS A 320 41.08 9.29 -7.83
C LYS A 320 40.81 10.79 -7.87
N THR A 321 41.80 11.60 -8.23
CA THR A 321 41.70 13.06 -8.28
C THR A 321 40.97 13.52 -9.55
N VAL A 322 39.66 13.27 -9.60
CA VAL A 322 38.80 13.46 -10.77
C VAL A 322 37.65 14.44 -10.48
N ILE A 323 37.29 15.24 -11.48
CA ILE A 323 35.99 15.90 -11.59
C ILE A 323 35.19 15.07 -12.61
N PRO A 324 34.09 14.40 -12.21
CA PRO A 324 33.35 13.58 -13.15
C PRO A 324 32.63 14.44 -14.21
N ALA A 325 32.35 13.85 -15.37
CA ALA A 325 31.55 14.48 -16.40
C ALA A 325 30.04 14.48 -16.05
N ILE A 326 29.60 13.50 -15.27
CA ILE A 326 28.20 13.22 -15.01
C ILE A 326 27.97 12.97 -13.51
N ALA A 327 26.83 13.44 -13.01
CA ALA A 327 26.27 13.03 -11.73
C ALA A 327 24.75 12.76 -11.89
N THR A 328 24.25 11.79 -11.15
CA THR A 328 22.86 11.35 -11.24
C THR A 328 22.22 11.30 -9.86
N ALA A 329 20.95 11.68 -9.76
CA ALA A 329 20.11 11.45 -8.58
C ALA A 329 18.78 10.79 -8.98
N LYS A 330 18.32 9.82 -8.20
CA LYS A 330 16.95 9.31 -8.20
C LYS A 330 16.17 9.99 -7.10
N ILE A 331 14.99 10.45 -7.44
CA ILE A 331 14.09 11.14 -6.52
C ILE A 331 12.71 10.51 -6.58
N SER A 332 11.98 10.61 -5.46
CA SER A 332 10.56 10.32 -5.41
C SER A 332 9.81 11.38 -4.61
N CYS A 333 8.57 11.65 -5.02
CA CYS A 333 7.66 12.51 -4.29
C CYS A 333 6.40 11.71 -3.98
N ARG A 334 6.04 11.63 -2.71
CA ARG A 334 4.70 11.17 -2.32
C ARG A 334 3.76 12.33 -2.45
N LEU A 335 2.65 12.13 -3.14
CA LEU A 335 1.65 13.15 -3.44
C LEU A 335 0.41 12.94 -2.58
N VAL A 336 -0.32 14.03 -2.32
CA VAL A 336 -1.59 13.96 -1.59
C VAL A 336 -2.76 14.30 -2.51
N ALA A 337 -3.99 14.11 -2.02
CA ALA A 337 -5.21 14.33 -2.80
C ALA A 337 -5.19 15.65 -3.58
N ASN A 338 -5.70 15.60 -4.80
CA ASN A 338 -5.79 16.71 -5.77
C ASN A 338 -4.46 17.23 -6.33
N GLN A 339 -3.32 16.66 -5.97
CA GLN A 339 -2.09 16.94 -6.69
C GLN A 339 -2.05 16.16 -8.01
N ASP A 340 -1.70 16.83 -9.09
CA ASP A 340 -1.44 16.20 -10.39
C ASP A 340 0.04 15.77 -10.48
N PRO A 341 0.35 14.47 -10.60
CA PRO A 341 1.72 13.97 -10.71
C PRO A 341 2.51 14.61 -11.86
N VAL A 342 1.85 14.90 -12.97
CA VAL A 342 2.48 15.55 -14.14
C VAL A 342 2.84 16.99 -13.81
N HIS A 343 1.92 17.73 -13.16
CA HIS A 343 2.17 19.10 -12.73
C HIS A 343 3.35 19.17 -11.74
N VAL A 344 3.36 18.32 -10.72
CA VAL A 344 4.45 18.26 -9.72
C VAL A 344 5.78 17.89 -10.39
N ARG A 345 5.79 16.89 -11.28
CA ARG A 345 6.99 16.52 -12.06
C ARG A 345 7.52 17.72 -12.84
N ASP A 346 6.65 18.43 -13.53
CA ASP A 346 7.05 19.57 -14.36
C ASP A 346 7.57 20.74 -13.50
N ALA A 347 6.98 20.96 -12.32
CA ALA A 347 7.48 21.93 -11.32
C ALA A 347 8.89 21.55 -10.83
N VAL A 348 9.13 20.28 -10.47
CA VAL A 348 10.44 19.77 -10.07
C VAL A 348 11.46 19.97 -11.20
N ARG A 349 11.11 19.58 -12.43
CA ARG A 349 11.99 19.72 -13.60
C ARG A 349 12.32 21.19 -13.90
N ALA A 350 11.35 22.09 -13.76
CA ALA A 350 11.56 23.54 -13.94
C ALA A 350 12.50 24.08 -12.86
N PHE A 351 12.31 23.67 -11.60
CA PHE A 351 13.17 24.05 -10.48
C PHE A 351 14.62 23.63 -10.72
N VAL A 352 14.84 22.39 -11.14
CA VAL A 352 16.17 21.86 -11.48
C VAL A 352 16.78 22.62 -12.67
N ARG A 353 16.04 22.77 -13.78
CA ARG A 353 16.53 23.45 -14.99
C ARG A 353 16.97 24.89 -14.70
N SER A 354 16.25 25.60 -13.85
CA SER A 354 16.57 27.01 -13.53
C SER A 354 17.89 27.18 -12.76
N ARG A 355 18.47 26.09 -12.26
CA ARG A 355 19.69 26.08 -11.43
C ARG A 355 20.90 25.41 -12.12
N ILE A 356 20.70 24.87 -13.31
CA ILE A 356 21.78 24.30 -14.12
C ILE A 356 22.66 25.42 -14.65
N PRO A 357 23.99 25.38 -14.47
CA PRO A 357 24.91 26.35 -15.09
C PRO A 357 24.80 26.37 -16.61
N ALA A 358 25.08 27.50 -17.23
CA ALA A 358 24.83 27.74 -18.65
C ALA A 358 25.59 26.79 -19.60
N ASP A 359 26.72 26.25 -19.17
CA ASP A 359 27.56 25.30 -19.90
C ASP A 359 27.37 23.83 -19.48
N CYS A 360 26.42 23.59 -18.60
CA CYS A 360 25.97 22.24 -18.20
C CYS A 360 24.63 21.90 -18.83
N SER A 361 24.25 20.64 -18.81
CA SER A 361 22.95 20.14 -19.28
C SER A 361 22.32 19.22 -18.25
N VAL A 362 20.98 19.08 -18.32
CA VAL A 362 20.24 18.12 -17.51
C VAL A 362 19.29 17.31 -18.40
N GLU A 363 19.23 16.01 -18.12
CA GLU A 363 18.30 15.04 -18.69
C GLU A 363 17.44 14.45 -17.56
N PHE A 364 16.20 14.12 -17.88
CA PHE A 364 15.25 13.49 -16.95
C PHE A 364 14.76 12.18 -17.54
N LEU A 365 14.77 11.10 -16.75
CA LEU A 365 14.45 9.74 -17.20
C LEU A 365 13.21 9.14 -16.47
N GLY A 366 12.48 9.95 -15.73
CA GLY A 366 11.29 9.52 -14.98
C GLY A 366 10.01 9.42 -15.81
N GLY A 367 9.05 8.64 -15.29
CA GLY A 367 7.75 8.41 -15.89
C GLY A 367 6.65 9.41 -15.48
N GLU A 368 5.38 9.01 -15.71
CA GLU A 368 4.23 9.89 -15.44
C GLU A 368 3.82 9.92 -13.95
N GLY A 369 4.08 8.85 -13.21
CA GLY A 369 3.64 8.70 -11.81
C GLY A 369 2.17 8.29 -11.70
N SER A 370 1.66 8.21 -10.47
CA SER A 370 0.27 7.87 -10.14
C SER A 370 -0.33 8.93 -9.22
N PRO A 371 -1.61 9.32 -9.43
CA PRO A 371 -2.26 10.28 -8.56
C PRO A 371 -2.56 9.68 -7.18
N ALA A 372 -2.68 10.55 -6.18
CA ALA A 372 -3.24 10.17 -4.90
C ALA A 372 -4.74 9.87 -5.02
N VAL A 373 -5.25 9.04 -4.14
CA VAL A 373 -6.68 8.73 -4.05
C VAL A 373 -7.22 9.25 -2.72
N ALA A 374 -8.39 9.87 -2.75
CA ALA A 374 -9.13 10.26 -1.55
C ALA A 374 -10.56 9.68 -1.62
N VAL A 375 -11.00 9.15 -0.49
CA VAL A 375 -12.37 8.68 -0.29
C VAL A 375 -13.22 9.84 0.23
N ALA A 376 -14.45 9.95 -0.25
CA ALA A 376 -15.37 10.99 0.20
C ALA A 376 -15.72 10.81 1.69
N HIS A 377 -15.43 11.84 2.48
CA HIS A 377 -15.62 11.81 3.95
C HIS A 377 -17.07 11.68 4.40
N ASP A 378 -18.03 12.05 3.56
CA ASP A 378 -19.46 12.06 3.82
C ASP A 378 -20.18 10.80 3.31
N ASN A 379 -19.44 9.79 2.87
CA ASN A 379 -20.02 8.52 2.47
C ASN A 379 -20.64 7.81 3.68
N PRO A 380 -21.97 7.53 3.67
CA PRO A 380 -22.66 6.92 4.82
C PRO A 380 -22.13 5.51 5.15
N ASP A 381 -21.54 4.80 4.21
CA ASP A 381 -20.98 3.47 4.43
C ASP A 381 -19.71 3.52 5.31
N LEU A 382 -18.99 4.65 5.34
CA LEU A 382 -17.89 4.85 6.29
C LEU A 382 -18.38 4.83 7.73
N GLY A 383 -19.51 5.49 8.02
CA GLY A 383 -20.12 5.49 9.35
C GLY A 383 -20.53 4.07 9.77
N LYS A 384 -21.17 3.31 8.88
CA LYS A 384 -21.55 1.91 9.14
C LYS A 384 -20.32 1.03 9.42
N ALA A 385 -19.25 1.18 8.65
CA ALA A 385 -17.99 0.45 8.85
C ALA A 385 -17.31 0.86 10.17
N ALA A 386 -17.32 2.14 10.51
CA ALA A 386 -16.77 2.63 11.78
C ALA A 386 -17.49 2.05 13.00
N GLU A 387 -18.83 2.01 12.97
CA GLU A 387 -19.61 1.38 14.03
C GLU A 387 -19.35 -0.13 14.14
N ALA A 388 -19.23 -0.82 13.00
CA ALA A 388 -18.91 -2.24 12.94
C ALA A 388 -17.54 -2.56 13.54
N LEU A 389 -16.53 -1.77 13.18
CA LEU A 389 -15.15 -1.90 13.72
C LEU A 389 -15.14 -1.58 15.22
N ALA A 390 -15.79 -0.50 15.65
CA ALA A 390 -15.88 -0.14 17.07
C ALA A 390 -16.53 -1.26 17.90
N ALA A 391 -17.58 -1.91 17.39
CA ALA A 391 -18.24 -3.02 18.04
C ALA A 391 -17.35 -4.27 18.17
N GLU A 392 -16.41 -4.51 17.25
CA GLU A 392 -15.51 -5.64 17.31
C GLU A 392 -14.27 -5.36 18.17
N TRP A 393 -13.68 -4.18 18.02
CA TRP A 393 -12.42 -3.83 18.66
C TRP A 393 -12.57 -3.14 20.02
N GLY A 394 -13.80 -2.71 20.36
CA GLY A 394 -14.11 -2.00 21.61
C GLY A 394 -13.61 -0.54 21.62
N ARG A 395 -13.16 -0.05 20.47
CA ARG A 395 -12.64 1.32 20.25
C ARG A 395 -13.12 1.82 18.89
N PRO A 396 -13.39 3.12 18.73
CA PRO A 396 -13.67 3.69 17.42
C PRO A 396 -12.43 3.57 16.52
N PRO A 397 -12.60 3.34 15.21
CA PRO A 397 -11.48 3.36 14.28
C PRO A 397 -10.90 4.76 14.14
N VAL A 398 -9.61 4.82 13.89
CA VAL A 398 -8.92 6.04 13.47
C VAL A 398 -9.16 6.26 11.96
N THR A 399 -9.39 7.49 11.56
CA THR A 399 -9.50 7.86 10.14
C THR A 399 -8.25 8.62 9.71
N ILE A 400 -7.43 8.03 8.85
CA ILE A 400 -6.12 8.56 8.45
C ILE A 400 -5.90 8.45 6.94
N GLY A 401 -4.85 9.13 6.45
CA GLY A 401 -4.24 8.84 5.16
C GLY A 401 -3.07 7.88 5.33
N GLU A 402 -2.89 6.98 4.39
CA GLU A 402 -1.77 6.04 4.37
C GLU A 402 -0.69 6.46 3.36
N GLY A 403 0.57 6.22 3.74
CA GLY A 403 1.74 6.55 2.93
C GLY A 403 1.93 5.65 1.72
N GLY A 404 1.33 4.46 1.72
CA GLY A 404 1.33 3.52 0.62
C GLY A 404 0.48 3.98 -0.57
N SER A 405 0.70 3.36 -1.73
CA SER A 405 -0.11 3.60 -2.94
C SER A 405 -0.71 2.27 -3.36
N ILE A 406 -2.02 2.22 -3.49
CA ILE A 406 -2.75 1.09 -4.08
C ILE A 406 -3.38 1.59 -5.38
N PRO A 407 -2.68 1.48 -6.53
CA PRO A 407 -3.08 2.15 -7.78
C PRO A 407 -4.46 1.74 -8.27
N VAL A 408 -4.92 0.54 -7.96
CA VAL A 408 -6.23 0.02 -8.36
C VAL A 408 -7.39 0.82 -7.77
N VAL A 409 -7.25 1.43 -6.61
CA VAL A 409 -8.31 2.25 -5.99
C VAL A 409 -8.66 3.45 -6.87
N GLY A 410 -7.64 4.10 -7.45
CA GLY A 410 -7.84 5.14 -8.46
C GLY A 410 -8.51 4.62 -9.74
N ALA A 411 -8.17 3.41 -10.16
CA ALA A 411 -8.78 2.77 -11.32
C ALA A 411 -10.27 2.46 -11.08
N PHE A 412 -10.67 2.00 -9.89
CA PHE A 412 -12.08 1.77 -9.53
C PHE A 412 -12.89 3.07 -9.62
N LYS A 413 -12.38 4.15 -9.05
CA LYS A 413 -13.06 5.46 -9.15
C LYS A 413 -13.18 5.93 -10.59
N LYS A 414 -12.11 5.85 -11.36
CA LYS A 414 -12.05 6.35 -12.75
C LYS A 414 -12.89 5.48 -13.70
N ALA A 415 -12.78 4.16 -13.64
CA ALA A 415 -13.36 3.25 -14.61
C ALA A 415 -14.78 2.80 -14.24
N LEU A 416 -15.09 2.63 -12.95
CA LEU A 416 -16.34 2.07 -12.45
C LEU A 416 -17.20 3.12 -11.71
N GLY A 417 -16.63 4.28 -11.37
CA GLY A 417 -17.32 5.32 -10.59
C GLY A 417 -17.56 4.94 -9.12
N GLN A 418 -16.92 3.86 -8.64
CA GLN A 418 -17.11 3.33 -7.30
C GLN A 418 -16.31 4.12 -6.27
N ASP A 419 -16.92 4.35 -5.10
CA ASP A 419 -16.19 4.71 -3.90
C ASP A 419 -15.55 3.46 -3.29
N THR A 420 -14.52 3.66 -2.47
CA THR A 420 -13.77 2.57 -1.86
C THR A 420 -13.76 2.72 -0.35
N LEU A 421 -14.00 1.63 0.37
CA LEU A 421 -13.75 1.49 1.80
C LEU A 421 -12.45 0.70 1.98
N LEU A 422 -11.45 1.34 2.54
CA LEU A 422 -10.14 0.76 2.80
C LEU A 422 -10.04 0.39 4.29
N VAL A 423 -10.08 -0.91 4.56
CA VAL A 423 -10.03 -1.48 5.92
C VAL A 423 -9.17 -2.74 5.88
N GLY A 424 -8.05 -2.69 6.56
CA GLY A 424 -7.14 -3.83 6.71
C GLY A 424 -6.76 -4.05 8.17
N PHE A 425 -5.99 -5.10 8.41
CA PHE A 425 -5.68 -5.56 9.76
C PHE A 425 -4.20 -5.89 9.94
N SER A 426 -3.33 -5.46 9.01
CA SER A 426 -1.88 -5.56 9.16
C SER A 426 -1.37 -4.54 10.19
N LEU A 427 -0.17 -4.77 10.69
CA LEU A 427 0.50 -3.92 11.68
C LEU A 427 1.86 -3.47 11.14
N ASP A 428 2.35 -2.34 11.62
CA ASP A 428 3.66 -1.79 11.23
C ASP A 428 4.83 -2.77 11.47
N ASP A 429 4.69 -3.65 12.47
CA ASP A 429 5.71 -4.65 12.82
C ASP A 429 5.54 -5.99 12.08
N ASP A 430 4.62 -6.10 11.12
CA ASP A 430 4.35 -7.32 10.36
C ASP A 430 5.49 -7.70 9.40
N ARG A 431 6.48 -6.83 9.23
CA ARG A 431 7.67 -7.06 8.38
C ARG A 431 7.29 -7.35 6.93
N ILE A 432 6.28 -6.69 6.42
CA ILE A 432 5.87 -6.75 5.03
C ILE A 432 7.10 -6.50 4.13
N HIS A 433 7.27 -7.28 3.07
CA HIS A 433 8.43 -7.35 2.15
C HIS A 433 9.76 -7.76 2.78
N SER A 434 9.79 -8.15 4.05
CA SER A 434 11.01 -8.55 4.76
C SER A 434 11.00 -10.03 5.18
N PRO A 435 12.15 -10.63 5.50
CA PRO A 435 12.19 -11.94 6.14
C PRO A 435 11.44 -11.97 7.47
N ASN A 436 10.82 -13.10 7.77
CA ASN A 436 9.98 -13.32 8.95
C ASN A 436 8.73 -12.44 8.98
N GLU A 437 8.13 -12.21 7.80
CA GLU A 437 6.79 -11.63 7.72
C GLU A 437 5.84 -12.40 8.62
N LYS A 438 5.02 -11.65 9.36
CA LYS A 438 4.06 -12.23 10.31
C LYS A 438 2.71 -11.55 10.20
N TYR A 439 1.68 -12.23 10.64
CA TYR A 439 0.35 -11.67 10.82
C TYR A 439 -0.16 -12.08 12.20
N ASP A 440 -0.57 -11.14 13.03
CA ASP A 440 -1.04 -11.48 14.37
C ASP A 440 -2.32 -12.32 14.28
N LEU A 441 -2.38 -13.43 15.04
CA LEU A 441 -3.56 -14.29 15.07
C LEU A 441 -4.82 -13.53 15.51
N THR A 442 -4.65 -12.53 16.37
CA THR A 442 -5.73 -11.62 16.76
C THR A 442 -6.23 -10.78 15.59
N SER A 443 -5.31 -10.26 14.75
CA SER A 443 -5.64 -9.50 13.54
C SER A 443 -6.41 -10.37 12.54
N PHE A 444 -5.97 -11.60 12.31
CA PHE A 444 -6.68 -12.55 11.45
C PHE A 444 -8.10 -12.87 11.99
N HIS A 445 -8.20 -13.29 13.26
CA HIS A 445 -9.48 -13.68 13.87
C HIS A 445 -10.47 -12.51 13.94
N LYS A 446 -10.03 -11.37 14.50
CA LYS A 446 -10.88 -10.17 14.57
C LYS A 446 -11.13 -9.54 13.20
N GLY A 447 -10.22 -9.70 12.25
CA GLY A 447 -10.43 -9.31 10.86
C GLY A 447 -11.62 -10.03 10.24
N ILE A 448 -11.72 -11.36 10.38
CA ILE A 448 -12.87 -12.14 9.94
C ILE A 448 -14.16 -11.60 10.58
N ARG A 449 -14.16 -11.39 11.89
CA ARG A 449 -15.32 -10.91 12.65
C ARG A 449 -15.69 -9.47 12.26
N SER A 450 -14.70 -8.63 11.96
CA SER A 450 -14.91 -7.26 11.45
C SER A 450 -15.62 -7.27 10.10
N TRP A 451 -15.19 -8.12 9.16
CA TRP A 451 -15.87 -8.27 7.87
C TRP A 451 -17.29 -8.81 8.02
N VAL A 452 -17.53 -9.74 8.95
CA VAL A 452 -18.90 -10.19 9.26
C VAL A 452 -19.79 -9.01 9.68
N ARG A 453 -19.30 -8.14 10.57
CA ARG A 453 -20.06 -6.98 11.03
C ARG A 453 -20.25 -5.93 9.93
N ILE A 454 -19.18 -5.65 9.15
CA ILE A 454 -19.24 -4.68 8.05
C ILE A 454 -20.24 -5.14 6.99
N LEU A 455 -20.19 -6.40 6.55
CA LEU A 455 -21.12 -6.94 5.55
C LEU A 455 -22.57 -6.90 6.04
N ALA A 456 -22.82 -7.22 7.31
CA ALA A 456 -24.14 -7.11 7.91
C ALA A 456 -24.64 -5.66 7.96
N ALA A 457 -23.78 -4.71 8.32
CA ALA A 457 -24.12 -3.28 8.39
C ALA A 457 -24.39 -2.67 7.01
N LEU A 458 -23.63 -3.08 5.99
CA LEU A 458 -23.82 -2.61 4.61
C LEU A 458 -25.08 -3.18 3.94
N ALA A 459 -25.57 -4.32 4.40
CA ALA A 459 -26.78 -4.96 3.89
C ALA A 459 -28.09 -4.28 4.37
N GLY A 460 -28.06 -3.62 5.52
CA GLY A 460 -29.18 -2.87 6.10
C GLY A 460 -29.09 -1.41 5.81
#